data_0b4aa2af5dd605834e55a2f876d2b06d
#
_entry.id   0b4aa2af5dd605834e55a2f876d2b06d
#
_cell.length_a   1.000
_cell.length_b   1.000
_cell.length_c   1.000
_cell.angle_alpha   90.00
_cell.angle_beta   90.00
_cell.angle_gamma   90.00
#
_symmetry.space_group_name_H-M   'P 1'
#
loop_
_entity.id
_entity.type
_entity.pdbx_description
1 polymer ?
#
loop_
_entity_poly.entity_id
_entity_poly.type
_entity_poly.pdbx_seq_one_letter_code
_entity_poly.pdbx_strand_id
1 'polypeptide(L)'
;MLFPARYEAEFADLFDRDRPPEDPTIYLCAQSSAHARAGWADREAVFVMVNAPAEPASGSRDPAVWDRVRASVEARLRANGLWGEGDRLVWSRTPADLARRFPGSRGALYGAASTSRLAAFKRPPNRVRGVRGLYLASGTAHPGGGMPLCVLSGRAAADALVADFGRGARRPPTRERAATL
;
A
#
# COMPACT_ATOMS: atom_id res chain seq x y z
N MET A 1 15.43 -1.71 -8.24
CA MET A 1 15.49 -1.35 -6.81
C MET A 1 16.89 -0.95 -6.44
N LEU A 2 17.04 0.06 -5.58
CA LEU A 2 18.30 0.42 -4.94
C LEU A 2 18.19 0.06 -3.47
N PHE A 3 19.08 -0.79 -2.99
CA PHE A 3 19.12 -1.18 -1.58
C PHE A 3 20.02 -0.23 -0.77
N PRO A 4 19.77 -0.05 0.53
CA PRO A 4 20.63 0.70 1.41
C PRO A 4 21.98 -0.04 1.63
N ALA A 5 23.00 0.71 2.04
CA ALA A 5 24.30 0.12 2.38
C ALA A 5 24.19 -0.86 3.58
N ARG A 6 23.29 -0.58 4.52
CA ARG A 6 22.99 -1.43 5.69
C ARG A 6 21.48 -1.65 5.81
N TYR A 7 21.02 -2.79 5.33
CA TYR A 7 19.59 -3.10 5.23
C TYR A 7 18.90 -3.15 6.61
N GLU A 8 19.58 -3.67 7.64
CA GLU A 8 19.05 -3.75 9.01
C GLU A 8 18.80 -2.36 9.62
N ALA A 9 19.58 -1.36 9.20
CA ALA A 9 19.43 0.01 9.72
C ALA A 9 18.09 0.63 9.29
N GLU A 10 17.62 0.32 8.09
CA GLU A 10 16.30 0.75 7.62
C GLU A 10 15.17 0.22 8.51
N PHE A 11 15.23 -1.07 8.88
CA PHE A 11 14.23 -1.65 9.78
C PHE A 11 14.29 -1.06 11.18
N ALA A 12 15.48 -0.85 11.73
CA ALA A 12 15.64 -0.20 13.03
C ALA A 12 15.08 1.24 13.03
N ASP A 13 15.30 1.99 11.95
CA ASP A 13 14.73 3.34 11.82
C ASP A 13 13.20 3.31 11.77
N LEU A 14 12.60 2.39 10.99
CA LEU A 14 11.17 2.29 10.80
C LEU A 14 10.43 1.76 12.03
N PHE A 15 10.97 0.72 12.69
CA PHE A 15 10.23 -0.05 13.69
C PHE A 15 10.68 0.21 15.13
N ASP A 16 11.97 0.54 15.35
CA ASP A 16 12.49 0.78 16.70
C ASP A 16 12.56 2.27 17.03
N ARG A 17 12.94 3.10 16.05
CA ARG A 17 13.14 4.55 16.24
C ARG A 17 11.97 5.40 15.76
N ASP A 18 11.00 4.81 15.08
CA ASP A 18 9.83 5.49 14.51
C ASP A 18 10.22 6.75 13.70
N ARG A 19 11.22 6.64 12.84
CA ARG A 19 11.69 7.73 11.99
C ARG A 19 11.87 7.27 10.53
N PRO A 20 11.80 8.20 9.55
CA PRO A 20 12.18 7.87 8.18
C PRO A 20 13.64 7.42 8.11
N PRO A 21 13.94 6.36 7.33
CA PRO A 21 15.31 5.89 7.14
C PRO A 21 16.20 6.97 6.50
N GLU A 22 17.44 7.07 6.95
CA GLU A 22 18.43 7.96 6.35
C GLU A 22 18.87 7.46 4.97
N ASP A 23 18.97 6.14 4.81
CA ASP A 23 19.33 5.45 3.57
C ASP A 23 18.24 4.40 3.25
N PRO A 24 17.10 4.81 2.66
CA PRO A 24 15.98 3.90 2.42
C PRO A 24 16.20 2.99 1.22
N THR A 25 15.58 1.83 1.21
CA THR A 25 15.35 1.07 -0.02
C THR A 25 14.49 1.89 -0.96
N ILE A 26 14.96 2.10 -2.20
CA ILE A 26 14.23 2.81 -3.24
C ILE A 26 13.67 1.81 -4.25
N TYR A 27 12.35 1.72 -4.32
CA TYR A 27 11.64 0.99 -5.35
C TYR A 27 11.36 1.90 -6.54
N LEU A 28 11.71 1.43 -7.76
CA LEU A 28 11.39 2.12 -9.00
C LEU A 28 10.55 1.22 -9.89
N CYS A 29 9.55 1.80 -10.53
CA CYS A 29 8.72 1.14 -11.51
C CYS A 29 8.55 2.04 -12.74
N ALA A 30 9.19 1.66 -13.85
CA ALA A 30 9.09 2.28 -15.16
C ALA A 30 8.10 1.46 -15.99
N GLN A 31 6.84 1.85 -16.01
CA GLN A 31 5.77 1.05 -16.59
C GLN A 31 5.78 1.02 -18.13
N SER A 32 6.26 2.10 -18.76
CA SER A 32 6.27 2.19 -20.23
C SER A 32 7.24 1.19 -20.84
N SER A 33 8.43 1.07 -20.26
CA SER A 33 9.44 0.09 -20.69
C SER A 33 8.96 -1.35 -20.53
N ALA A 34 8.17 -1.62 -19.48
CA ALA A 34 7.65 -2.96 -19.21
C ALA A 34 6.45 -3.36 -20.08
N HIS A 35 5.66 -2.40 -20.55
CA HIS A 35 4.36 -2.65 -21.18
C HIS A 35 4.19 -2.04 -22.58
N ALA A 36 5.23 -1.41 -23.12
CA ALA A 36 5.26 -0.79 -24.47
C ALA A 36 3.96 0.01 -24.77
N ARG A 37 3.54 0.89 -23.85
CA ARG A 37 2.29 1.65 -24.03
C ARG A 37 2.45 2.70 -25.13
N ALA A 38 1.57 2.65 -26.12
CA ALA A 38 1.47 3.71 -27.13
C ALA A 38 1.18 5.07 -26.47
N GLY A 39 1.82 6.13 -26.97
CA GLY A 39 1.65 7.51 -26.49
C GLY A 39 2.68 7.98 -25.47
N TRP A 40 3.66 7.16 -25.11
CA TRP A 40 4.78 7.51 -24.23
C TRP A 40 6.14 7.41 -24.90
N ALA A 41 6.18 7.60 -26.23
CA ALA A 41 7.38 7.39 -27.03
C ALA A 41 8.55 8.34 -26.67
N ASP A 42 8.25 9.54 -26.18
CA ASP A 42 9.19 10.61 -25.89
C ASP A 42 9.43 10.85 -24.39
N ARG A 43 8.68 10.16 -23.52
CA ARG A 43 8.79 10.31 -22.06
C ARG A 43 8.31 9.07 -21.33
N GLU A 44 8.78 8.89 -20.10
CA GLU A 44 8.40 7.80 -19.25
C GLU A 44 7.95 8.28 -17.86
N ALA A 45 6.85 7.75 -17.36
CA ALA A 45 6.43 7.96 -15.99
C ALA A 45 7.11 6.91 -15.08
N VAL A 46 8.00 7.35 -14.23
CA VAL A 46 8.67 6.51 -13.26
C VAL A 46 8.01 6.71 -11.89
N PHE A 47 7.49 5.63 -11.33
CA PHE A 47 7.01 5.62 -9.96
C PHE A 47 8.16 5.28 -9.02
N VAL A 48 8.40 6.15 -8.05
CA VAL A 48 9.45 5.98 -7.03
C VAL A 48 8.80 5.87 -5.68
N MET A 49 9.17 4.86 -4.90
CA MET A 49 8.63 4.63 -3.57
C MET A 49 9.74 4.26 -2.60
N VAL A 50 9.64 4.78 -1.38
CA VAL A 50 10.48 4.42 -0.24
C VAL A 50 9.61 4.02 0.94
N ASN A 51 10.14 3.22 1.85
CA ASN A 51 9.47 2.90 3.09
C ASN A 51 9.47 4.10 4.03
N ALA A 52 8.36 4.31 4.70
CA ALA A 52 8.17 5.41 5.65
C ALA A 52 7.34 4.95 6.84
N PRO A 53 7.63 5.43 8.06
CA PRO A 53 6.77 5.17 9.21
C PRO A 53 5.45 5.93 9.09
N ALA A 54 4.42 5.45 9.76
CA ALA A 54 3.18 6.20 9.91
C ALA A 54 3.42 7.51 10.68
N GLU A 55 2.52 8.50 10.53
CA GLU A 55 2.57 9.70 11.36
C GLU A 55 2.40 9.34 12.85
N PRO A 56 3.09 10.03 13.77
CA PRO A 56 2.99 9.75 15.19
C PRO A 56 1.57 9.96 15.70
N ALA A 57 1.19 9.25 16.76
CA ALA A 57 -0.14 9.41 17.37
C ALA A 57 -0.38 10.81 17.95
N SER A 58 0.69 11.52 18.28
CA SER A 58 0.66 12.90 18.82
C SER A 58 0.42 13.98 17.76
N GLY A 59 0.40 13.63 16.47
CA GLY A 59 0.21 14.59 15.38
C GLY A 59 1.02 14.24 14.13
N SER A 60 1.35 15.25 13.33
CA SER A 60 2.16 15.08 12.13
C SER A 60 3.63 15.41 12.39
N ARG A 61 4.52 14.74 11.67
CA ARG A 61 5.95 15.09 11.64
C ARG A 61 6.15 16.46 11.01
N ASP A 62 7.26 17.12 11.35
CA ASP A 62 7.70 18.34 10.67
C ASP A 62 7.82 18.07 9.15
N PRO A 63 7.19 18.88 8.29
CA PRO A 63 7.29 18.75 6.84
C PRO A 63 8.73 18.70 6.32
N ALA A 64 9.66 19.42 6.97
CA ALA A 64 11.08 19.41 6.62
C ALA A 64 11.73 18.02 6.69
N VAL A 65 11.15 17.10 7.47
CA VAL A 65 11.59 15.69 7.50
C VAL A 65 11.40 15.04 6.11
N TRP A 66 10.24 15.25 5.51
CA TRP A 66 9.91 14.68 4.20
C TRP A 66 10.68 15.34 3.06
N ASP A 67 11.00 16.63 3.19
CA ASP A 67 11.86 17.34 2.25
C ASP A 67 13.28 16.75 2.25
N ARG A 68 13.83 16.44 3.42
CA ARG A 68 15.12 15.75 3.53
C ARG A 68 15.10 14.35 2.92
N VAL A 69 14.05 13.56 3.18
CA VAL A 69 13.89 12.24 2.57
C VAL A 69 13.86 12.35 1.04
N ARG A 70 13.08 13.29 0.50
CA ARG A 70 13.02 13.53 -0.94
C ARG A 70 14.38 13.88 -1.51
N ALA A 71 15.08 14.84 -0.90
CA ALA A 71 16.41 15.26 -1.35
C ALA A 71 17.42 14.11 -1.34
N SER A 72 17.39 13.26 -0.30
CA SER A 72 18.24 12.05 -0.22
C SER A 72 17.94 11.06 -1.35
N VAL A 73 16.65 10.80 -1.62
CA VAL A 73 16.20 9.91 -2.70
C VAL A 73 16.66 10.45 -4.06
N GLU A 74 16.44 11.74 -4.34
CA GLU A 74 16.87 12.37 -5.59
C GLU A 74 18.39 12.30 -5.77
N ALA A 75 19.16 12.57 -4.73
CA ALA A 75 20.63 12.48 -4.76
C ALA A 75 21.09 11.07 -5.11
N ARG A 76 20.49 10.05 -4.52
CA ARG A 76 20.81 8.65 -4.82
C ARG A 76 20.40 8.24 -6.23
N LEU A 77 19.26 8.70 -6.73
CA LEU A 77 18.84 8.45 -8.10
C LEU A 77 19.83 9.08 -9.10
N ARG A 78 20.28 10.32 -8.86
CA ARG A 78 21.30 10.99 -9.67
C ARG A 78 22.63 10.24 -9.65
N ALA A 79 23.10 9.86 -8.47
CA ALA A 79 24.35 9.11 -8.31
C ALA A 79 24.35 7.75 -9.04
N ASN A 80 23.17 7.18 -9.30
CA ASN A 80 23.01 5.92 -10.02
C ASN A 80 22.57 6.11 -11.49
N GLY A 81 22.60 7.34 -12.03
CA GLY A 81 22.21 7.61 -13.42
C GLY A 81 20.71 7.41 -13.71
N LEU A 82 19.87 7.41 -12.67
CA LEU A 82 18.42 7.19 -12.76
C LEU A 82 17.61 8.49 -12.66
N TRP A 83 18.30 9.64 -12.64
CA TRP A 83 17.72 10.98 -12.67
C TRP A 83 18.66 11.93 -13.41
N GLY A 84 18.26 12.42 -14.58
CA GLY A 84 19.01 13.32 -15.44
C GLY A 84 18.44 14.74 -15.48
N GLU A 85 19.01 15.59 -16.36
CA GLU A 85 18.62 16.99 -16.53
C GLU A 85 17.19 17.17 -17.07
N GLY A 86 16.69 16.21 -17.86
CA GLY A 86 15.33 16.23 -18.41
C GLY A 86 14.25 15.74 -17.44
N ASP A 87 14.64 15.18 -16.30
CA ASP A 87 13.71 14.57 -15.37
C ASP A 87 13.13 15.60 -14.40
N ARG A 88 11.87 15.44 -14.08
CA ARG A 88 11.16 16.32 -13.15
C ARG A 88 10.23 15.55 -12.23
N LEU A 89 10.14 16.00 -10.99
CA LEU A 89 9.13 15.55 -10.06
C LEU A 89 7.77 16.11 -10.48
N VAL A 90 6.82 15.25 -10.83
CA VAL A 90 5.46 15.64 -11.22
C VAL A 90 4.59 15.80 -9.97
N TRP A 91 4.69 14.87 -9.03
CA TRP A 91 4.02 14.93 -7.74
C TRP A 91 4.71 14.03 -6.72
N SER A 92 4.47 14.29 -5.46
CA SER A 92 4.89 13.42 -4.35
C SER A 92 3.78 13.30 -3.31
N ARG A 93 3.82 12.24 -2.54
CA ARG A 93 2.95 12.02 -1.39
C ARG A 93 3.75 11.53 -0.20
N THR A 94 3.45 12.09 0.94
CA THR A 94 4.02 11.73 2.23
C THR A 94 2.98 10.99 3.07
N PRO A 95 3.35 10.33 4.17
CA PRO A 95 2.40 9.82 5.14
C PRO A 95 1.43 10.88 5.67
N ALA A 96 1.89 12.13 5.85
CA ALA A 96 1.03 13.25 6.25
C ALA A 96 -0.08 13.55 5.22
N ASP A 97 0.23 13.47 3.92
CA ASP A 97 -0.77 13.64 2.86
C ASP A 97 -1.82 12.54 2.88
N LEU A 98 -1.37 11.31 3.12
CA LEU A 98 -2.27 10.15 3.25
C LEU A 98 -3.14 10.25 4.50
N ALA A 99 -2.57 10.69 5.63
CA ALA A 99 -3.32 10.88 6.87
C ALA A 99 -4.43 11.93 6.72
N ARG A 100 -4.16 13.05 6.01
CA ARG A 100 -5.19 14.05 5.69
C ARG A 100 -6.31 13.49 4.82
N ARG A 101 -5.96 12.65 3.84
CA ARG A 101 -6.93 12.06 2.92
C ARG A 101 -7.76 10.94 3.56
N PHE A 102 -7.16 10.19 4.46
CA PHE A 102 -7.77 9.05 5.16
C PHE A 102 -7.62 9.23 6.68
N PRO A 103 -8.49 10.04 7.30
CA PRO A 103 -8.45 10.29 8.74
C PRO A 103 -8.43 8.98 9.55
N GLY A 104 -7.60 8.94 10.59
CA GLY A 104 -7.43 7.76 11.43
C GLY A 104 -6.40 6.74 10.92
N SER A 105 -5.97 6.82 9.65
CA SER A 105 -4.95 5.91 9.10
C SER A 105 -3.52 6.26 9.57
N ARG A 106 -3.30 7.47 10.04
CA ARG A 106 -1.97 8.02 10.32
C ARG A 106 -1.01 7.94 9.11
N GLY A 107 -1.57 7.88 7.91
CA GLY A 107 -0.81 7.73 6.67
C GLY A 107 -0.34 6.30 6.37
N ALA A 108 -0.74 5.31 7.16
CA ALA A 108 -0.50 3.91 6.84
C ALA A 108 -1.39 3.47 5.67
N LEU A 109 -0.80 2.81 4.67
CA LEU A 109 -1.53 2.30 3.50
C LEU A 109 -2.30 1.01 3.81
N TYR A 110 -1.78 0.22 4.72
CA TYR A 110 -2.33 -1.07 5.12
C TYR A 110 -2.61 -1.03 6.62
N GLY A 111 -3.65 -1.70 7.08
CA GLY A 111 -4.02 -1.73 8.48
C GLY A 111 -2.93 -2.30 9.41
N ALA A 112 -3.32 -2.97 10.47
CA ALA A 112 -2.39 -3.52 11.44
C ALA A 112 -1.29 -4.37 10.79
N ALA A 113 -0.04 -4.13 11.19
CA ALA A 113 1.12 -4.86 10.68
C ALA A 113 1.01 -6.36 10.96
N SER A 114 1.43 -7.19 9.99
CA SER A 114 1.44 -8.65 10.12
C SER A 114 2.77 -9.16 10.69
N THR A 115 3.22 -8.56 11.79
CA THR A 115 4.53 -8.82 12.39
C THR A 115 4.57 -10.05 13.30
N SER A 116 3.42 -10.66 13.61
CA SER A 116 3.36 -11.88 14.44
C SER A 116 2.58 -12.99 13.75
N ARG A 117 2.85 -14.25 14.12
CA ARG A 117 2.14 -15.43 13.58
C ARG A 117 0.61 -15.34 13.76
N LEU A 118 0.14 -14.62 14.79
CA LEU A 118 -1.26 -14.42 15.09
C LEU A 118 -1.84 -13.12 14.50
N ALA A 119 -1.03 -12.26 13.89
CA ALA A 119 -1.49 -10.97 13.37
C ALA A 119 -2.53 -11.12 12.26
N ALA A 120 -2.41 -12.17 11.43
CA ALA A 120 -3.40 -12.47 10.40
C ALA A 120 -4.80 -12.74 10.98
N PHE A 121 -4.87 -13.40 12.14
CA PHE A 121 -6.14 -13.69 12.84
C PHE A 121 -6.71 -12.49 13.59
N LYS A 122 -5.91 -11.45 13.84
CA LYS A 122 -6.34 -10.21 14.51
C LYS A 122 -6.94 -9.19 13.53
N ARG A 123 -6.97 -9.47 12.23
CA ARG A 123 -7.61 -8.59 11.26
C ARG A 123 -9.11 -8.51 11.50
N PRO A 124 -9.73 -7.32 11.31
CA PRO A 124 -11.17 -7.18 11.43
C PRO A 124 -11.90 -8.18 10.51
N PRO A 125 -12.90 -8.90 11.01
CA PRO A 125 -13.70 -9.79 10.17
C PRO A 125 -14.56 -8.98 9.18
N ASN A 126 -14.94 -9.60 8.07
CA ASN A 126 -15.78 -8.93 7.07
C ASN A 126 -17.18 -8.58 7.59
N ARG A 127 -17.72 -9.34 8.55
CA ARG A 127 -18.95 -8.98 9.29
C ARG A 127 -18.57 -8.35 10.62
N VAL A 128 -18.95 -7.10 10.87
CA VAL A 128 -18.64 -6.41 12.13
C VAL A 128 -19.54 -6.95 13.24
N ARG A 129 -18.91 -7.48 14.30
CA ARG A 129 -19.64 -7.99 15.47
C ARG A 129 -20.27 -6.82 16.24
N GLY A 130 -21.51 -7.00 16.69
CA GLY A 130 -22.24 -6.00 17.48
C GLY A 130 -22.88 -4.87 16.67
N VAL A 131 -22.63 -4.79 15.36
CA VAL A 131 -23.26 -3.78 14.48
C VAL A 131 -23.93 -4.49 13.30
N ARG A 132 -25.26 -4.59 13.37
CA ARG A 132 -26.04 -5.23 12.32
C ARG A 132 -25.97 -4.42 11.02
N GLY A 133 -25.72 -5.10 9.90
CA GLY A 133 -25.68 -4.46 8.58
C GLY A 133 -24.37 -3.77 8.24
N LEU A 134 -23.34 -3.86 9.10
CA LEU A 134 -22.02 -3.31 8.80
C LEU A 134 -21.06 -4.40 8.36
N TYR A 135 -20.50 -4.23 7.15
CA TYR A 135 -19.55 -5.16 6.54
C TYR A 135 -18.30 -4.41 6.10
N LEU A 136 -17.13 -5.06 6.24
CA LEU A 136 -15.83 -4.53 5.82
C LEU A 136 -15.33 -5.28 4.60
N ALA A 137 -14.94 -4.51 3.57
CA ALA A 137 -14.38 -5.03 2.33
C ALA A 137 -13.14 -4.21 1.99
N SER A 138 -11.95 -4.64 2.41
CA SER A 138 -10.71 -3.90 2.17
C SER A 138 -9.48 -4.76 2.42
N GLY A 139 -8.30 -4.26 2.02
CA GLY A 139 -7.02 -4.87 2.39
C GLY A 139 -6.68 -4.78 3.88
N THR A 140 -7.41 -3.97 4.65
CA THR A 140 -7.28 -3.85 6.11
C THR A 140 -8.09 -4.93 6.84
N ALA A 141 -9.21 -5.37 6.25
CA ALA A 141 -10.04 -6.46 6.76
C ALA A 141 -9.49 -7.83 6.36
N HIS A 142 -10.10 -8.90 6.89
CA HIS A 142 -9.78 -10.28 6.47
C HIS A 142 -10.11 -10.48 4.98
N PRO A 143 -9.27 -11.20 4.17
CA PRO A 143 -8.07 -11.93 4.55
C PRO A 143 -6.77 -11.10 4.56
N GLY A 144 -6.76 -9.87 4.12
CA GLY A 144 -5.59 -9.01 4.21
C GLY A 144 -5.31 -8.12 3.01
N GLY A 145 -4.09 -7.56 2.95
CA GLY A 145 -3.66 -6.63 1.92
C GLY A 145 -3.20 -7.30 0.63
N GLY A 146 -3.20 -6.52 -0.44
CA GLY A 146 -2.89 -6.96 -1.79
C GLY A 146 -4.15 -7.07 -2.66
N MET A 147 -4.03 -6.78 -3.96
CA MET A 147 -5.19 -6.71 -4.86
C MET A 147 -6.03 -8.01 -4.87
N PRO A 148 -5.46 -9.22 -4.98
CA PRO A 148 -6.25 -10.45 -4.94
C PRO A 148 -7.00 -10.63 -3.62
N LEU A 149 -6.36 -10.30 -2.49
CA LEU A 149 -6.96 -10.43 -1.16
C LEU A 149 -8.04 -9.38 -0.93
N CYS A 150 -7.90 -8.17 -1.47
CA CYS A 150 -8.97 -7.15 -1.44
C CYS A 150 -10.22 -7.63 -2.18
N VAL A 151 -10.07 -8.27 -3.33
CA VAL A 151 -11.20 -8.86 -4.09
C VAL A 151 -11.86 -9.98 -3.27
N LEU A 152 -11.07 -10.86 -2.65
CA LEU A 152 -11.60 -11.90 -1.76
C LEU A 152 -12.31 -11.32 -0.54
N SER A 153 -11.78 -10.24 0.05
CA SER A 153 -12.44 -9.50 1.14
C SER A 153 -13.80 -8.97 0.71
N GLY A 154 -13.88 -8.36 -0.49
CA GLY A 154 -15.14 -7.89 -1.06
C GLY A 154 -16.15 -9.01 -1.26
N ARG A 155 -15.70 -10.15 -1.80
CA ARG A 155 -16.55 -11.33 -1.97
C ARG A 155 -17.07 -11.87 -0.63
N ALA A 156 -16.21 -12.01 0.35
CA ALA A 156 -16.60 -12.50 1.68
C ALA A 156 -17.61 -11.57 2.38
N ALA A 157 -17.43 -10.24 2.21
CA ALA A 157 -18.40 -9.26 2.72
C ALA A 157 -19.75 -9.37 2.00
N ALA A 158 -19.76 -9.52 0.68
CA ALA A 158 -20.98 -9.70 -0.11
C ALA A 158 -21.71 -11.01 0.24
N ASP A 159 -20.98 -12.13 0.34
CA ASP A 159 -21.54 -13.42 0.73
C ASP A 159 -22.17 -13.35 2.15
N ALA A 160 -21.50 -12.65 3.07
CA ALA A 160 -22.02 -12.43 4.42
C ALA A 160 -23.30 -11.58 4.43
N LEU A 161 -23.35 -10.51 3.61
CA LEU A 161 -24.52 -9.65 3.43
C LEU A 161 -25.70 -10.45 2.86
N VAL A 162 -25.45 -11.21 1.79
CA VAL A 162 -26.49 -12.07 1.18
C VAL A 162 -26.99 -13.12 2.16
N ALA A 163 -26.11 -13.73 2.95
CA ALA A 163 -26.53 -14.68 3.98
C ALA A 163 -27.44 -14.05 5.06
N ASP A 164 -27.18 -12.80 5.41
CA ASP A 164 -27.94 -12.11 6.46
C ASP A 164 -29.27 -11.54 5.97
N PHE A 165 -29.34 -11.07 4.72
CA PHE A 165 -30.51 -10.34 4.20
C PHE A 165 -31.13 -10.96 2.93
N GLY A 166 -30.43 -11.90 2.27
CA GLY A 166 -30.82 -12.49 1.00
C GLY A 166 -31.80 -13.65 1.10
N ARG A 167 -32.68 -13.69 2.10
CA ARG A 167 -33.73 -14.70 2.18
C ARG A 167 -34.67 -14.58 0.98
N GLY A 168 -34.30 -15.25 -0.12
CA GLY A 168 -35.08 -15.24 -1.38
C GLY A 168 -34.23 -15.21 -2.65
N ALA A 169 -32.97 -14.83 -2.60
CA ALA A 169 -32.10 -14.88 -3.78
C ALA A 169 -31.54 -16.29 -3.98
N ARG A 170 -32.09 -17.03 -4.96
CA ARG A 170 -31.50 -18.30 -5.43
C ARG A 170 -30.06 -18.04 -5.84
N ARG A 171 -29.13 -18.80 -5.26
CA ARG A 171 -27.73 -18.84 -5.66
C ARG A 171 -27.67 -19.17 -7.17
N PRO A 172 -27.04 -18.32 -8.01
CA PRO A 172 -26.86 -18.70 -9.40
C PRO A 172 -26.06 -19.99 -9.46
N PRO A 173 -26.38 -20.93 -10.39
CA PRO A 173 -25.67 -22.18 -10.49
C PRO A 173 -24.19 -21.90 -10.77
N THR A 174 -23.33 -22.56 -10.02
CA THR A 174 -21.87 -22.58 -10.26
C THR A 174 -21.66 -23.10 -11.68
N ARG A 175 -21.18 -22.25 -12.59
CA ARG A 175 -20.72 -22.71 -13.90
C ARG A 175 -19.47 -23.55 -13.66
N GLU A 176 -19.62 -24.85 -13.68
CA GLU A 176 -18.51 -25.77 -13.91
C GLU A 176 -17.91 -25.42 -15.27
N ARG A 177 -16.70 -24.89 -15.29
CA ARG A 177 -15.91 -24.86 -16.51
C ARG A 177 -15.46 -26.30 -16.77
N ALA A 178 -16.10 -26.96 -17.73
CA ALA A 178 -15.55 -28.16 -18.30
C ALA A 178 -14.14 -27.82 -18.84
N ALA A 179 -13.11 -28.42 -18.25
CA ALA A 179 -11.79 -28.42 -18.82
C ALA A 179 -11.86 -29.35 -20.06
N THR A 180 -11.83 -28.77 -21.25
CA THR A 180 -11.54 -29.52 -22.47
C THR A 180 -10.03 -29.59 -22.58
N LEU A 181 -9.51 -30.79 -22.58
CA LEU A 181 -8.12 -31.18 -22.87
C LEU A 181 -7.68 -30.74 -24.28
#